data_3a188672f4a2bb043121cf6889db14d3
#
_entry.id   3a188672f4a2bb043121cf6889db14d3
#
_cell.length_a   1.000
_cell.length_b   1.000
_cell.length_c   1.000
_cell.angle_alpha   90.00
_cell.angle_beta   90.00
_cell.angle_gamma   90.00
#
_symmetry.space_group_name_H-M   'P 1'
#
loop_
_entity.id
_entity.type
_entity.pdbx_description
1 polymer ?
#
loop_
_entity_poly.entity_id
_entity_poly.type
_entity_poly.pdbx_seq_one_letter_code
_entity_poly.pdbx_strand_id
1 'polypeptide(L)'
;MAIWQVNTTRLSDDAGLIIGILNTSPESFYDGDQVATATASVARALQLYADGADIVEVGGQTTRPGFQAQGLELTPELEIERTIPIITAIKQAQPQALVAIDTYKYEVMVAAVRAGVDVINDVNGFTDDPRKLAFLATTTVGLLTMWNPRQAHVPDVRAGLRDWAMANLNTLTAAGIAADRILLDPGLGYAKDSALAHDLAIMKHVDVLAELGRPILVAVSNKGWAKQLLGLDKQHRTTVSLVAAQAMMGRGARVLRVHDVKQTRDMLRVLAAIDHV
;
A
#
# COMPACT_ATOMS: atom_id res chain seq x y z
N MET A 1 -18.38 -4.77 -5.16
CA MET A 1 -18.04 -5.11 -3.75
C MET A 1 -17.08 -6.27 -3.72
N ALA A 2 -15.90 -6.06 -3.21
CA ALA A 2 -14.94 -7.12 -2.96
C ALA A 2 -14.74 -7.31 -1.45
N ILE A 3 -14.39 -8.52 -1.04
CA ILE A 3 -14.06 -8.85 0.35
C ILE A 3 -12.57 -9.15 0.43
N TRP A 4 -11.92 -8.52 1.40
CA TRP A 4 -10.52 -8.79 1.74
C TRP A 4 -10.45 -9.52 3.08
N GLN A 5 -9.96 -10.75 3.06
CA GLN A 5 -9.74 -11.54 4.26
C GLN A 5 -8.38 -11.19 4.85
N VAL A 6 -8.37 -10.68 6.07
CA VAL A 6 -7.17 -10.30 6.84
C VAL A 6 -7.23 -11.03 8.17
N ASN A 7 -6.44 -12.07 8.34
CA ASN A 7 -6.53 -12.98 9.47
C ASN A 7 -7.97 -13.49 9.65
N THR A 8 -8.60 -13.23 10.80
CA THR A 8 -10.00 -13.58 11.09
C THR A 8 -10.99 -12.48 10.68
N THR A 9 -10.52 -11.32 10.22
CA THR A 9 -11.36 -10.15 9.89
C THR A 9 -11.70 -10.15 8.40
N ARG A 10 -12.97 -9.92 8.08
CA ARG A 10 -13.45 -9.71 6.71
C ARG A 10 -13.71 -8.23 6.49
N LEU A 11 -12.90 -7.60 5.64
CA LEU A 11 -13.04 -6.19 5.30
C LEU A 11 -13.82 -6.08 3.98
N SER A 12 -14.89 -5.25 3.99
CA SER A 12 -15.61 -4.88 2.77
C SER A 12 -15.03 -3.56 2.24
N ASP A 13 -14.88 -3.47 0.93
CA ASP A 13 -14.42 -2.25 0.26
C ASP A 13 -15.56 -1.29 -0.15
N ASP A 14 -16.81 -1.57 0.22
CA ASP A 14 -18.01 -0.80 -0.22
C ASP A 14 -17.90 0.68 0.09
N ALA A 15 -17.61 1.01 1.34
CA ALA A 15 -17.49 2.38 1.80
C ALA A 15 -16.10 3.00 1.55
N GLY A 16 -15.20 2.23 0.96
CA GLY A 16 -13.77 2.55 0.86
C GLY A 16 -13.01 2.26 2.16
N LEU A 17 -11.85 1.61 2.03
CA LEU A 17 -10.92 1.33 3.13
C LEU A 17 -9.74 2.28 3.07
N ILE A 18 -9.24 2.72 4.22
CA ILE A 18 -8.08 3.62 4.32
C ILE A 18 -6.90 2.92 4.99
N ILE A 19 -5.79 2.84 4.27
CA ILE A 19 -4.48 2.46 4.80
C ILE A 19 -3.68 3.75 5.05
N GLY A 20 -3.48 4.09 6.31
CA GLY A 20 -2.69 5.25 6.74
C GLY A 20 -1.20 4.92 6.74
N ILE A 21 -0.39 5.71 6.04
CA ILE A 21 1.06 5.49 5.91
C ILE A 21 1.79 6.04 7.13
N LEU A 22 2.57 5.17 7.79
CA LEU A 22 3.49 5.52 8.86
C LEU A 22 4.92 5.18 8.42
N ASN A 23 5.64 6.18 7.87
CA ASN A 23 7.04 6.01 7.53
C ASN A 23 7.91 6.18 8.77
N THR A 24 8.82 5.25 9.00
CA THR A 24 9.76 5.26 10.13
C THR A 24 11.21 5.51 9.68
N SER A 25 11.44 5.73 8.37
CA SER A 25 12.77 6.07 7.84
C SER A 25 13.09 7.54 8.08
N PRO A 26 14.34 7.89 8.49
CA PRO A 26 14.76 9.28 8.70
C PRO A 26 14.54 10.18 7.47
N GLU A 27 14.67 9.63 6.26
CA GLU A 27 14.50 10.35 4.99
C GLU A 27 13.05 10.64 4.63
N SER A 28 12.10 10.00 5.33
CA SER A 28 10.67 10.11 5.04
C SER A 28 9.97 11.18 5.86
N PHE A 29 10.65 11.72 6.88
CA PHE A 29 10.05 12.74 7.75
C PHE A 29 10.03 14.09 7.06
N TYR A 30 8.84 14.64 6.94
CA TYR A 30 8.57 15.93 6.29
C TYR A 30 9.13 17.13 7.10
N ASP A 31 9.26 16.96 8.40
CA ASP A 31 9.75 17.97 9.36
C ASP A 31 10.99 17.44 10.09
N GLY A 32 12.02 17.10 9.37
CA GLY A 32 13.42 16.96 9.82
C GLY A 32 13.77 16.51 11.25
N ASP A 33 12.83 16.36 12.18
CA ASP A 33 13.24 16.36 13.58
C ASP A 33 12.44 15.55 14.62
N GLN A 34 11.40 14.77 14.42
CA GLN A 34 10.75 14.33 15.67
C GLN A 34 10.17 12.91 15.79
N VAL A 35 10.23 12.02 14.83
CA VAL A 35 9.73 10.67 15.09
C VAL A 35 10.85 9.63 15.14
N ALA A 36 11.98 9.98 15.69
CA ALA A 36 13.12 9.08 15.88
C ALA A 36 12.95 8.05 17.01
N THR A 37 11.83 8.11 17.76
CA THR A 37 11.55 7.15 18.83
C THR A 37 10.33 6.30 18.52
N ALA A 38 10.37 5.04 18.94
CA ALA A 38 9.21 4.14 18.84
C ALA A 38 7.95 4.76 19.45
N THR A 39 8.08 5.50 20.55
CA THR A 39 6.97 6.18 21.23
C THR A 39 6.27 7.22 20.34
N ALA A 40 7.02 8.05 19.61
CA ALA A 40 6.43 9.06 18.71
C ALA A 40 5.77 8.39 17.49
N SER A 41 6.36 7.30 16.97
CA SER A 41 5.76 6.51 15.90
C SER A 41 4.44 5.88 16.33
N VAL A 42 4.36 5.35 17.54
CA VAL A 42 3.12 4.80 18.11
C VAL A 42 2.08 5.89 18.30
N ALA A 43 2.44 7.04 18.86
CA ALA A 43 1.51 8.17 18.99
C ALA A 43 0.96 8.61 17.63
N ARG A 44 1.82 8.66 16.59
CA ARG A 44 1.38 8.96 15.22
C ARG A 44 0.46 7.88 14.65
N ALA A 45 0.74 6.60 14.89
CA ALA A 45 -0.16 5.50 14.49
C ALA A 45 -1.54 5.64 15.13
N LEU A 46 -1.60 5.90 16.43
CA LEU A 46 -2.85 6.12 17.16
C LEU A 46 -3.63 7.32 16.61
N GLN A 47 -2.92 8.39 16.22
CA GLN A 47 -3.54 9.53 15.55
C GLN A 47 -4.11 9.17 14.17
N LEU A 48 -3.41 8.35 13.37
CA LEU A 48 -3.93 7.88 12.08
C LEU A 48 -5.23 7.09 12.25
N TYR A 49 -5.33 6.23 13.27
CA TYR A 49 -6.60 5.54 13.58
C TYR A 49 -7.70 6.53 14.03
N ALA A 50 -7.37 7.51 14.89
CA ALA A 50 -8.32 8.54 15.31
C ALA A 50 -8.80 9.41 14.13
N ASP A 51 -7.95 9.65 13.14
CA ASP A 51 -8.27 10.35 11.89
C ASP A 51 -9.12 9.50 10.92
N GLY A 52 -9.27 8.20 11.21
CA GLY A 52 -10.15 7.29 10.48
C GLY A 52 -9.44 6.28 9.58
N ALA A 53 -8.17 5.96 9.81
CA ALA A 53 -7.53 4.82 9.13
C ALA A 53 -8.15 3.51 9.61
N ASP A 54 -8.41 2.60 8.67
CA ASP A 54 -8.85 1.23 8.95
C ASP A 54 -7.65 0.32 9.24
N ILE A 55 -6.51 0.63 8.60
CA ILE A 55 -5.23 -0.06 8.75
C ILE A 55 -4.13 1.01 8.84
N VAL A 56 -3.13 0.81 9.69
CA VAL A 56 -1.90 1.62 9.66
C VAL A 56 -0.75 0.78 9.12
N GLU A 57 -0.08 1.30 8.10
CA GLU A 57 1.05 0.62 7.45
C GLU A 57 2.37 1.22 7.90
N VAL A 58 3.21 0.38 8.50
CA VAL A 58 4.56 0.71 8.96
C VAL A 58 5.57 0.42 7.85
N GLY A 59 6.33 1.44 7.44
CA GLY A 59 7.39 1.30 6.45
C GLY A 59 8.75 1.71 7.02
N GLY A 60 9.72 0.77 7.05
CA GLY A 60 11.09 1.01 7.55
C GLY A 60 12.05 1.57 6.52
N GLN A 61 11.76 1.35 5.24
CA GLN A 61 12.62 1.71 4.12
C GLN A 61 11.84 2.43 3.04
N THR A 62 12.47 3.43 2.40
CA THR A 62 11.92 4.04 1.18
C THR A 62 12.08 3.11 -0.02
N THR A 63 11.05 3.00 -0.86
CA THR A 63 11.11 2.28 -2.15
C THR A 63 11.00 3.23 -3.34
N ARG A 64 11.20 4.54 -3.13
CA ARG A 64 11.18 5.56 -4.20
C ARG A 64 12.18 5.26 -5.31
N PRO A 65 11.95 5.68 -6.57
CA PRO A 65 12.90 5.48 -7.66
C PRO A 65 14.31 5.97 -7.29
N GLY A 66 15.32 5.13 -7.55
CA GLY A 66 16.72 5.45 -7.30
C GLY A 66 17.20 5.33 -5.84
N PHE A 67 16.38 4.80 -4.91
CA PHE A 67 16.80 4.66 -3.50
C PHE A 67 18.05 3.78 -3.32
N GLN A 68 18.19 2.71 -4.10
CA GLN A 68 19.36 1.82 -4.06
C GLN A 68 20.63 2.55 -4.51
N ALA A 69 20.56 3.29 -5.62
CA ALA A 69 21.69 4.09 -6.11
C ALA A 69 22.09 5.21 -5.14
N GLN A 70 21.20 5.62 -4.23
CA GLN A 70 21.44 6.59 -3.18
C GLN A 70 21.95 5.95 -1.87
N GLY A 71 22.15 4.61 -1.83
CA GLY A 71 22.59 3.91 -0.63
C GLY A 71 21.55 3.87 0.49
N LEU A 72 20.26 4.01 0.15
CA LEU A 72 19.15 4.02 1.11
C LEU A 72 18.55 2.63 1.35
N GLU A 73 19.13 1.59 0.75
CA GLU A 73 18.70 0.22 0.97
C GLU A 73 19.22 -0.28 2.33
N LEU A 74 18.30 -0.75 3.16
CA LEU A 74 18.64 -1.29 4.48
C LEU A 74 18.94 -2.78 4.40
N THR A 75 19.75 -3.28 5.33
CA THR A 75 19.80 -4.72 5.60
C THR A 75 18.48 -5.18 6.25
N PRO A 76 18.11 -6.46 6.15
CA PRO A 76 16.93 -6.98 6.85
C PRO A 76 16.95 -6.70 8.36
N GLU A 77 18.12 -6.81 9.00
CA GLU A 77 18.30 -6.59 10.45
C GLU A 77 17.95 -5.15 10.84
N LEU A 78 18.45 -4.17 10.07
CA LEU A 78 18.16 -2.75 10.33
C LEU A 78 16.69 -2.41 10.09
N GLU A 79 16.05 -3.03 9.10
CA GLU A 79 14.63 -2.82 8.85
C GLU A 79 13.77 -3.46 9.95
N ILE A 80 14.14 -4.65 10.44
CA ILE A 80 13.53 -5.31 11.61
C ILE A 80 13.65 -4.42 12.84
N GLU A 81 14.85 -3.90 13.12
CA GLU A 81 15.11 -3.02 14.27
C GLU A 81 14.21 -1.76 14.23
N ARG A 82 13.96 -1.20 13.04
CA ARG A 82 13.14 0.00 12.86
C ARG A 82 11.64 -0.27 12.96
N THR A 83 11.17 -1.42 12.49
CA THR A 83 9.72 -1.64 12.29
C THR A 83 9.08 -2.51 13.37
N ILE A 84 9.74 -3.59 13.80
CA ILE A 84 9.13 -4.57 14.70
C ILE A 84 8.78 -4.01 16.07
N PRO A 85 9.62 -3.18 16.73
CA PRO A 85 9.25 -2.56 18.00
C PRO A 85 7.99 -1.69 17.89
N ILE A 86 7.82 -0.98 16.76
CA ILE A 86 6.66 -0.12 16.51
C ILE A 86 5.41 -0.96 16.32
N ILE A 87 5.45 -2.01 15.50
CA ILE A 87 4.33 -2.94 15.27
C ILE A 87 3.89 -3.55 16.61
N THR A 88 4.85 -4.07 17.39
CA THR A 88 4.58 -4.67 18.69
C THR A 88 3.90 -3.66 19.64
N ALA A 89 4.41 -2.44 19.72
CA ALA A 89 3.86 -1.42 20.60
C ALA A 89 2.46 -0.94 20.15
N ILE A 90 2.18 -0.84 18.84
CA ILE A 90 0.82 -0.55 18.34
C ILE A 90 -0.13 -1.68 18.76
N LYS A 91 0.24 -2.94 18.57
CA LYS A 91 -0.58 -4.10 18.92
C LYS A 91 -0.80 -4.21 20.44
N GLN A 92 0.16 -3.79 21.27
CA GLN A 92 0.01 -3.69 22.72
C GLN A 92 -0.95 -2.57 23.13
N ALA A 93 -0.86 -1.40 22.49
CA ALA A 93 -1.73 -0.25 22.77
C ALA A 93 -3.17 -0.46 22.28
N GLN A 94 -3.34 -1.10 21.14
CA GLN A 94 -4.64 -1.40 20.51
C GLN A 94 -4.64 -2.81 19.92
N PRO A 95 -4.92 -3.87 20.69
CA PRO A 95 -4.83 -5.26 20.22
C PRO A 95 -5.69 -5.60 19.00
N GLN A 96 -6.80 -4.89 18.81
CA GLN A 96 -7.72 -5.08 17.68
C GLN A 96 -7.38 -4.22 16.44
N ALA A 97 -6.41 -3.31 16.55
CA ALA A 97 -5.99 -2.48 15.43
C ALA A 97 -5.32 -3.33 14.35
N LEU A 98 -5.69 -3.10 13.10
CA LEU A 98 -5.07 -3.78 11.96
C LEU A 98 -3.80 -3.03 11.56
N VAL A 99 -2.67 -3.74 11.55
CA VAL A 99 -1.35 -3.21 11.22
C VAL A 99 -0.82 -3.87 9.96
N ALA A 100 -0.33 -3.06 9.02
CA ALA A 100 0.38 -3.52 7.83
C ALA A 100 1.88 -3.23 7.94
N ILE A 101 2.70 -4.00 7.21
CA ILE A 101 4.11 -3.70 6.96
C ILE A 101 4.37 -3.55 5.46
N ASP A 102 5.12 -2.50 5.06
CA ASP A 102 5.64 -2.32 3.69
C ASP A 102 7.08 -2.83 3.64
N THR A 103 7.26 -4.03 3.10
CA THR A 103 8.58 -4.67 2.94
C THR A 103 8.57 -5.71 1.82
N TYR A 104 9.68 -5.79 1.08
CA TYR A 104 9.93 -6.86 0.10
C TYR A 104 10.94 -7.90 0.60
N LYS A 105 11.41 -7.81 1.86
CA LYS A 105 12.43 -8.72 2.40
C LYS A 105 11.79 -9.87 3.18
N TYR A 106 12.14 -11.09 2.81
CA TYR A 106 11.60 -12.30 3.43
C TYR A 106 11.80 -12.33 4.96
N GLU A 107 13.00 -12.01 5.44
CA GLU A 107 13.34 -12.04 6.86
C GLU A 107 12.50 -11.04 7.67
N VAL A 108 12.24 -9.88 7.10
CA VAL A 108 11.38 -8.84 7.70
C VAL A 108 9.93 -9.30 7.74
N MET A 109 9.43 -9.94 6.68
CA MET A 109 8.07 -10.51 6.64
C MET A 109 7.87 -11.53 7.77
N VAL A 110 8.85 -12.44 7.95
CA VAL A 110 8.80 -13.45 9.02
C VAL A 110 8.78 -12.80 10.41
N ALA A 111 9.62 -11.81 10.64
CA ALA A 111 9.66 -11.08 11.90
C ALA A 111 8.35 -10.31 12.18
N ALA A 112 7.80 -9.68 11.16
CA ALA A 112 6.54 -8.92 11.25
C ALA A 112 5.33 -9.82 11.57
N VAL A 113 5.22 -10.99 10.92
CA VAL A 113 4.15 -11.96 11.23
C VAL A 113 4.26 -12.46 12.69
N ARG A 114 5.46 -12.71 13.17
CA ARG A 114 5.69 -13.07 14.59
C ARG A 114 5.34 -11.95 15.56
N ALA A 115 5.48 -10.69 15.14
CA ALA A 115 5.08 -9.51 15.91
C ALA A 115 3.58 -9.21 15.87
N GLY A 116 2.80 -9.98 15.08
CA GLY A 116 1.35 -9.86 14.99
C GLY A 116 0.86 -8.90 13.93
N VAL A 117 1.64 -8.65 12.85
CA VAL A 117 1.16 -7.89 11.70
C VAL A 117 -0.04 -8.59 11.04
N ASP A 118 -0.96 -7.80 10.52
CA ASP A 118 -2.17 -8.31 9.89
C ASP A 118 -2.08 -8.33 8.36
N VAL A 119 -1.28 -7.43 7.76
CA VAL A 119 -1.13 -7.28 6.31
C VAL A 119 0.33 -7.14 5.95
N ILE A 120 0.75 -7.77 4.85
CA ILE A 120 2.07 -7.56 4.24
C ILE A 120 1.87 -6.92 2.88
N ASN A 121 2.55 -5.79 2.64
CA ASN A 121 2.64 -5.10 1.36
C ASN A 121 4.03 -5.38 0.76
N ASP A 122 4.07 -6.01 -0.43
CA ASP A 122 5.30 -6.29 -1.15
C ASP A 122 5.30 -5.65 -2.54
N VAL A 123 6.19 -4.67 -2.73
CA VAL A 123 6.36 -3.97 -4.01
C VAL A 123 6.87 -4.86 -5.15
N ASN A 124 7.34 -6.07 -4.86
CA ASN A 124 7.79 -7.07 -5.83
C ASN A 124 6.74 -8.18 -6.08
N GLY A 125 5.54 -8.03 -5.52
CA GLY A 125 4.44 -8.96 -5.77
C GLY A 125 4.66 -10.36 -5.23
N PHE A 126 5.52 -10.54 -4.23
CA PHE A 126 5.89 -11.81 -3.58
C PHE A 126 6.59 -12.84 -4.47
N THR A 127 7.06 -12.48 -5.67
CA THR A 127 7.57 -13.45 -6.66
C THR A 127 9.08 -13.41 -6.85
N ASP A 128 9.79 -12.53 -6.19
CA ASP A 128 11.24 -12.34 -6.28
C ASP A 128 12.06 -13.31 -5.39
N ASP A 129 11.44 -13.93 -4.39
CA ASP A 129 12.04 -14.95 -3.51
C ASP A 129 11.05 -16.10 -3.26
N PRO A 130 11.36 -17.34 -3.67
CA PRO A 130 10.45 -18.49 -3.52
C PRO A 130 10.11 -18.83 -2.07
N ARG A 131 10.95 -18.43 -1.10
CA ARG A 131 10.69 -18.64 0.34
C ARG A 131 9.43 -17.90 0.79
N LYS A 132 9.12 -16.75 0.18
CA LYS A 132 7.93 -15.94 0.50
C LYS A 132 6.65 -16.73 0.30
N LEU A 133 6.48 -17.37 -0.86
CA LEU A 133 5.27 -18.13 -1.18
C LEU A 133 5.05 -19.28 -0.21
N ALA A 134 6.09 -20.07 0.06
CA ALA A 134 6.02 -21.19 0.98
C ALA A 134 5.64 -20.73 2.40
N PHE A 135 6.22 -19.63 2.87
CA PHE A 135 5.91 -19.05 4.18
C PHE A 135 4.48 -18.50 4.25
N LEU A 136 4.08 -17.69 3.26
CA LEU A 136 2.78 -17.02 3.26
C LEU A 136 1.60 -17.99 3.13
N ALA A 137 1.82 -19.15 2.50
CA ALA A 137 0.83 -20.24 2.45
C ALA A 137 0.52 -20.82 3.84
N THR A 138 1.43 -20.71 4.81
CA THR A 138 1.23 -21.17 6.20
C THR A 138 0.61 -20.11 7.11
N THR A 139 0.36 -18.91 6.61
CA THR A 139 -0.20 -17.77 7.37
C THR A 139 -1.63 -17.46 6.98
N THR A 140 -2.26 -16.53 7.72
CA THR A 140 -3.61 -16.01 7.41
C THR A 140 -3.61 -14.50 7.17
N VAL A 141 -2.44 -13.84 7.13
CA VAL A 141 -2.32 -12.41 6.92
C VAL A 141 -2.85 -11.98 5.55
N GLY A 142 -3.41 -10.77 5.46
CA GLY A 142 -3.76 -10.16 4.18
C GLY A 142 -2.51 -9.83 3.36
N LEU A 143 -2.60 -9.93 2.05
CA LEU A 143 -1.49 -9.67 1.14
C LEU A 143 -1.84 -8.52 0.19
N LEU A 144 -0.98 -7.52 0.13
CA LEU A 144 -1.03 -6.45 -0.83
C LEU A 144 0.10 -6.70 -1.85
N THR A 145 -0.28 -7.10 -3.05
CA THR A 145 0.66 -7.41 -4.14
C THR A 145 0.68 -6.29 -5.15
N MET A 146 1.86 -5.89 -5.63
CA MET A 146 2.00 -4.72 -6.49
C MET A 146 2.62 -5.06 -7.85
N TRP A 147 2.09 -4.39 -8.90
CA TRP A 147 2.73 -4.35 -10.21
C TRP A 147 3.96 -3.45 -10.19
N ASN A 148 5.13 -4.02 -10.52
CA ASN A 148 6.40 -3.31 -10.53
C ASN A 148 7.11 -3.40 -11.88
N PRO A 149 6.73 -2.58 -12.88
CA PRO A 149 7.31 -2.65 -14.21
C PRO A 149 8.64 -1.88 -14.36
N ARG A 150 9.36 -1.58 -13.29
CA ARG A 150 10.63 -0.80 -13.34
C ARG A 150 11.67 -1.35 -14.30
N GLN A 151 11.66 -2.66 -14.52
CA GLN A 151 12.63 -3.34 -15.39
C GLN A 151 12.07 -3.62 -16.79
N ALA A 152 10.81 -3.29 -17.06
CA ALA A 152 10.12 -3.60 -18.30
C ALA A 152 9.73 -2.35 -19.08
N HIS A 153 9.77 -2.44 -20.41
CA HIS A 153 9.07 -1.52 -21.29
C HIS A 153 7.64 -2.02 -21.47
N VAL A 154 6.65 -1.19 -21.16
CA VAL A 154 5.22 -1.55 -21.24
C VAL A 154 4.51 -0.62 -22.22
N PRO A 155 4.39 -1.02 -23.49
CA PRO A 155 3.76 -0.18 -24.52
C PRO A 155 2.23 -0.09 -24.36
N ASP A 156 1.58 -1.13 -23.85
CA ASP A 156 0.16 -1.17 -23.52
C ASP A 156 -0.02 -1.39 -22.03
N VAL A 157 -0.27 -0.30 -21.30
CA VAL A 157 -0.46 -0.32 -19.84
C VAL A 157 -1.71 -1.10 -19.45
N ARG A 158 -2.78 -1.05 -20.25
CA ARG A 158 -4.04 -1.76 -19.96
C ARG A 158 -3.83 -3.27 -20.01
N ALA A 159 -3.24 -3.74 -21.10
CA ALA A 159 -2.92 -5.16 -21.26
C ALA A 159 -1.89 -5.62 -20.20
N GLY A 160 -0.78 -4.88 -20.04
CA GLY A 160 0.27 -5.22 -19.08
C GLY A 160 -0.23 -5.33 -17.64
N LEU A 161 -1.12 -4.42 -17.22
CA LEU A 161 -1.71 -4.44 -15.88
C LEU A 161 -2.59 -5.68 -15.66
N ARG A 162 -3.43 -6.02 -16.64
CA ARG A 162 -4.28 -7.21 -16.61
C ARG A 162 -3.45 -8.50 -16.61
N ASP A 163 -2.51 -8.61 -17.52
CA ASP A 163 -1.67 -9.81 -17.68
C ASP A 163 -0.83 -10.06 -16.42
N TRP A 164 -0.23 -9.01 -15.86
CA TRP A 164 0.47 -9.11 -14.58
C TRP A 164 -0.46 -9.61 -13.48
N ALA A 165 -1.64 -8.99 -13.31
CA ALA A 165 -2.53 -9.35 -12.21
C ALA A 165 -3.00 -10.79 -12.31
N MET A 166 -3.35 -11.26 -13.51
CA MET A 166 -3.72 -12.66 -13.74
C MET A 166 -2.57 -13.63 -13.43
N ALA A 167 -1.36 -13.32 -13.92
CA ALA A 167 -0.18 -14.16 -13.68
C ALA A 167 0.20 -14.22 -12.19
N ASN A 168 0.19 -13.07 -11.52
CA ASN A 168 0.51 -12.97 -10.10
C ASN A 168 -0.53 -13.70 -9.24
N LEU A 169 -1.83 -13.49 -9.47
CA LEU A 169 -2.90 -14.22 -8.78
C LEU A 169 -2.76 -15.74 -8.96
N ASN A 170 -2.50 -16.20 -10.18
CA ASN A 170 -2.29 -17.62 -10.45
C ASN A 170 -1.08 -18.17 -9.68
N THR A 171 0.02 -17.42 -9.63
CA THR A 171 1.23 -17.83 -8.89
C THR A 171 0.95 -17.95 -7.39
N LEU A 172 0.30 -16.94 -6.80
CA LEU A 172 -0.01 -16.92 -5.37
C LEU A 172 -1.00 -18.05 -5.01
N THR A 173 -2.06 -18.24 -5.80
CA THR A 173 -3.06 -19.27 -5.53
C THR A 173 -2.55 -20.69 -5.76
N ALA A 174 -1.69 -20.90 -6.76
CA ALA A 174 -1.02 -22.17 -6.98
C ALA A 174 -0.09 -22.57 -5.82
N ALA A 175 0.45 -21.59 -5.09
CA ALA A 175 1.22 -21.82 -3.87
C ALA A 175 0.34 -22.12 -2.63
N GLY A 176 -0.98 -22.18 -2.78
CA GLY A 176 -1.93 -22.47 -1.67
C GLY A 176 -2.41 -21.23 -0.91
N ILE A 177 -2.11 -20.03 -1.40
CA ILE A 177 -2.60 -18.79 -0.79
C ILE A 177 -4.05 -18.55 -1.23
N ALA A 178 -4.97 -18.38 -0.27
CA ALA A 178 -6.38 -18.14 -0.56
C ALA A 178 -6.56 -16.79 -1.29
N ALA A 179 -7.32 -16.81 -2.38
CA ALA A 179 -7.48 -15.63 -3.26
C ALA A 179 -8.14 -14.45 -2.56
N ASP A 180 -9.01 -14.67 -1.58
CA ASP A 180 -9.68 -13.62 -0.81
C ASP A 180 -8.75 -12.85 0.14
N ARG A 181 -7.53 -13.35 0.38
CA ARG A 181 -6.48 -12.66 1.12
C ARG A 181 -5.72 -11.63 0.29
N ILE A 182 -5.90 -11.62 -1.04
CA ILE A 182 -5.08 -10.85 -1.97
C ILE A 182 -5.78 -9.54 -2.36
N LEU A 183 -5.06 -8.43 -2.22
CA LEU A 183 -5.39 -7.09 -2.68
C LEU A 183 -4.39 -6.67 -3.78
N LEU A 184 -4.87 -6.07 -4.86
CA LEU A 184 -4.08 -5.70 -6.03
C LEU A 184 -3.70 -4.21 -6.00
N ASP A 185 -2.41 -3.90 -6.08
CA ASP A 185 -1.88 -2.54 -6.30
C ASP A 185 -1.42 -2.38 -7.76
N PRO A 186 -2.00 -1.44 -8.51
CA PRO A 186 -1.61 -1.18 -9.90
C PRO A 186 -0.20 -0.58 -10.07
N GLY A 187 0.53 -0.24 -9.00
CA GLY A 187 1.94 0.14 -9.06
C GLY A 187 2.22 1.55 -9.61
N LEU A 188 1.43 2.54 -9.24
CA LEU A 188 1.67 3.95 -9.61
C LEU A 188 3.06 4.43 -9.18
N GLY A 189 3.79 5.10 -10.09
CA GLY A 189 5.13 5.63 -9.84
C GLY A 189 6.26 4.60 -10.02
N TYR A 190 5.99 3.44 -10.62
CA TYR A 190 6.94 2.35 -10.83
C TYR A 190 7.28 2.10 -12.30
N ALA A 191 6.94 3.00 -13.21
CA ALA A 191 7.31 2.88 -14.62
C ALA A 191 8.80 3.09 -14.84
N LYS A 192 9.37 2.35 -15.81
CA LYS A 192 10.74 2.55 -16.28
C LYS A 192 10.87 3.87 -17.07
N ASP A 193 9.95 4.09 -18.01
CA ASP A 193 9.95 5.20 -18.96
C ASP A 193 8.64 5.99 -18.86
N SER A 194 8.68 7.28 -19.27
CA SER A 194 7.47 8.12 -19.39
C SER A 194 6.53 8.04 -18.17
N ALA A 195 7.08 8.18 -16.98
CA ALA A 195 6.40 7.91 -15.71
C ALA A 195 5.01 8.58 -15.60
N LEU A 196 4.86 9.84 -16.05
CA LEU A 196 3.57 10.54 -16.01
C LEU A 196 2.52 9.88 -16.93
N ALA A 197 2.89 9.60 -18.19
CA ALA A 197 1.95 8.99 -19.14
C ALA A 197 1.52 7.59 -18.67
N HIS A 198 2.46 6.83 -18.09
CA HIS A 198 2.19 5.51 -17.54
C HIS A 198 1.28 5.60 -16.30
N ASP A 199 1.55 6.51 -15.36
CA ASP A 199 0.72 6.72 -14.18
C ASP A 199 -0.71 7.14 -14.55
N LEU A 200 -0.87 8.06 -15.51
CA LEU A 200 -2.19 8.46 -16.00
C LEU A 200 -2.91 7.31 -16.72
N ALA A 201 -2.19 6.47 -17.46
CA ALA A 201 -2.76 5.29 -18.10
C ALA A 201 -3.22 4.25 -17.07
N ILE A 202 -2.47 4.01 -15.97
CA ILE A 202 -2.92 3.19 -14.85
C ILE A 202 -4.21 3.76 -14.25
N MET A 203 -4.25 5.06 -13.92
CA MET A 203 -5.44 5.69 -13.34
C MET A 203 -6.66 5.56 -14.25
N LYS A 204 -6.45 5.65 -15.58
CA LYS A 204 -7.50 5.50 -16.59
C LYS A 204 -8.01 4.07 -16.70
N HIS A 205 -7.13 3.08 -16.61
CA HIS A 205 -7.40 1.69 -16.96
C HIS A 205 -7.42 0.73 -15.77
N VAL A 206 -7.47 1.24 -14.54
CA VAL A 206 -7.53 0.41 -13.31
C VAL A 206 -8.77 -0.49 -13.26
N ASP A 207 -9.82 -0.17 -14.01
CA ASP A 207 -11.05 -0.94 -14.17
C ASP A 207 -10.80 -2.40 -14.61
N VAL A 208 -9.73 -2.66 -15.37
CA VAL A 208 -9.41 -4.04 -15.79
C VAL A 208 -9.11 -4.99 -14.63
N LEU A 209 -8.72 -4.46 -13.48
CA LEU A 209 -8.49 -5.24 -12.27
C LEU A 209 -9.81 -5.61 -11.56
N ALA A 210 -10.88 -4.82 -11.74
CA ALA A 210 -12.18 -5.07 -11.11
C ALA A 210 -12.80 -6.38 -11.61
N GLU A 211 -12.52 -6.77 -12.86
CA GLU A 211 -12.96 -8.04 -13.46
C GLU A 211 -12.43 -9.27 -12.71
N LEU A 212 -11.33 -9.13 -11.95
CA LEU A 212 -10.71 -10.22 -11.21
C LEU A 212 -11.35 -10.44 -9.82
N GLY A 213 -12.29 -9.59 -9.42
CA GLY A 213 -13.06 -9.73 -8.18
C GLY A 213 -12.22 -9.61 -6.90
N ARG A 214 -11.07 -8.93 -6.98
CA ARG A 214 -10.20 -8.63 -5.82
C ARG A 214 -10.29 -7.16 -5.45
N PRO A 215 -10.08 -6.78 -4.17
CA PRO A 215 -9.95 -5.38 -3.80
C PRO A 215 -8.78 -4.73 -4.53
N ILE A 216 -8.91 -3.47 -4.90
CA ILE A 216 -7.92 -2.73 -5.67
C ILE A 216 -7.46 -1.50 -4.89
N LEU A 217 -6.13 -1.31 -4.83
CA LEU A 217 -5.51 -0.20 -4.14
C LEU A 217 -5.47 1.07 -5.00
N VAL A 218 -5.66 2.21 -4.33
CA VAL A 218 -5.37 3.55 -4.82
C VAL A 218 -4.18 4.10 -4.04
N ALA A 219 -3.01 4.17 -4.65
CA ALA A 219 -1.80 4.70 -4.02
C ALA A 219 -1.30 5.96 -4.74
N VAL A 220 -2.15 6.98 -4.86
CA VAL A 220 -1.85 8.25 -5.58
C VAL A 220 -1.26 9.34 -4.68
N SER A 221 -1.38 9.19 -3.36
CA SER A 221 -1.06 10.24 -2.38
C SER A 221 0.39 10.69 -2.46
N ASN A 222 0.58 11.98 -2.64
CA ASN A 222 1.87 12.68 -2.64
C ASN A 222 2.91 12.19 -3.67
N LYS A 223 2.51 11.40 -4.68
CA LYS A 223 3.41 10.87 -5.72
C LYS A 223 3.84 11.92 -6.74
N GLY A 224 4.87 11.59 -7.51
CA GLY A 224 5.55 12.48 -8.46
C GLY A 224 4.71 12.95 -9.65
N TRP A 225 3.65 12.21 -10.01
CA TRP A 225 2.76 12.55 -11.13
C TRP A 225 2.15 13.97 -11.00
N ALA A 226 1.79 14.39 -9.77
CA ALA A 226 1.20 15.71 -9.54
C ALA A 226 2.21 16.86 -9.78
N LYS A 227 3.50 16.63 -9.47
CA LYS A 227 4.57 17.58 -9.82
C LYS A 227 4.76 17.65 -11.34
N GLN A 228 4.80 16.50 -12.00
CA GLN A 228 5.02 16.43 -13.44
C GLN A 228 3.85 17.05 -14.24
N LEU A 229 2.62 16.85 -13.79
CA LEU A 229 1.43 17.35 -14.47
C LEU A 229 1.14 18.84 -14.18
N LEU A 230 1.29 19.26 -12.92
CA LEU A 230 0.80 20.56 -12.43
C LEU A 230 1.89 21.43 -11.80
N GLY A 231 3.15 20.97 -11.72
CA GLY A 231 4.24 21.71 -11.07
C GLY A 231 4.14 21.77 -9.54
N LEU A 232 3.24 21.00 -8.90
CA LEU A 232 2.95 21.12 -7.48
C LEU A 232 4.05 20.53 -6.60
N ASP A 233 4.47 21.30 -5.59
CA ASP A 233 5.29 20.81 -4.50
C ASP A 233 4.53 19.83 -3.61
N LYS A 234 5.25 18.98 -2.88
CA LYS A 234 4.69 17.88 -2.09
C LYS A 234 3.57 18.33 -1.14
N GLN A 235 3.75 19.46 -0.47
CA GLN A 235 2.79 20.05 0.48
C GLN A 235 1.47 20.52 -0.15
N HIS A 236 1.41 20.69 -1.48
CA HIS A 236 0.22 21.18 -2.19
C HIS A 236 -0.51 20.08 -2.99
N ARG A 237 -0.17 18.78 -2.77
CA ARG A 237 -0.70 17.67 -3.58
C ARG A 237 -1.94 17.02 -3.00
N THR A 238 -2.35 17.32 -1.77
CA THR A 238 -3.48 16.63 -1.10
C THR A 238 -4.75 16.73 -1.93
N THR A 239 -5.16 17.94 -2.36
CA THR A 239 -6.40 18.13 -3.14
C THR A 239 -6.40 17.31 -4.43
N VAL A 240 -5.30 17.39 -5.21
CA VAL A 240 -5.24 16.67 -6.50
C VAL A 240 -5.13 15.16 -6.30
N SER A 241 -4.52 14.71 -5.20
CA SER A 241 -4.50 13.29 -4.79
C SER A 241 -5.90 12.78 -4.51
N LEU A 242 -6.74 13.55 -3.80
CA LEU A 242 -8.14 13.20 -3.55
C LEU A 242 -8.96 13.12 -4.84
N VAL A 243 -8.77 14.08 -5.77
CA VAL A 243 -9.43 14.05 -7.09
C VAL A 243 -9.04 12.80 -7.89
N ALA A 244 -7.74 12.47 -7.94
CA ALA A 244 -7.27 11.28 -8.63
C ALA A 244 -7.79 9.99 -7.96
N ALA A 245 -7.82 9.95 -6.62
CA ALA A 245 -8.36 8.83 -5.86
C ALA A 245 -9.85 8.61 -6.19
N GLN A 246 -10.66 9.67 -6.14
CA GLN A 246 -12.08 9.60 -6.49
C GLN A 246 -12.32 9.14 -7.94
N ALA A 247 -11.48 9.60 -8.89
CA ALA A 247 -11.57 9.15 -10.28
C ALA A 247 -11.26 7.66 -10.44
N MET A 248 -10.30 7.10 -9.66
CA MET A 248 -10.00 5.67 -9.64
C MET A 248 -11.09 4.86 -8.89
N MET A 249 -11.67 5.43 -7.83
CA MET A 249 -12.81 4.80 -7.13
C MET A 249 -14.00 4.59 -8.06
N GLY A 250 -14.30 5.55 -8.92
CA GLY A 250 -15.32 5.43 -9.97
C GLY A 250 -15.04 4.33 -11.00
N ARG A 251 -13.83 3.75 -10.98
CA ARG A 251 -13.35 2.62 -11.81
C ARG A 251 -13.15 1.33 -11.04
N GLY A 252 -13.65 1.26 -9.80
CA GLY A 252 -13.65 0.04 -8.98
C GLY A 252 -12.51 -0.09 -7.97
N ALA A 253 -11.52 0.81 -7.93
CA ALA A 253 -10.47 0.81 -6.92
C ALA A 253 -10.98 1.49 -5.63
N ARG A 254 -10.99 0.79 -4.49
CA ARG A 254 -11.64 1.26 -3.27
C ARG A 254 -10.84 1.15 -1.99
N VAL A 255 -9.60 0.71 -2.05
CA VAL A 255 -8.68 0.73 -0.90
C VAL A 255 -7.68 1.84 -1.11
N LEU A 256 -7.64 2.82 -0.21
CA LEU A 256 -6.87 4.05 -0.36
C LEU A 256 -5.64 4.05 0.57
N ARG A 257 -4.44 4.04 0.01
CA ARG A 257 -3.18 4.13 0.75
C ARG A 257 -2.67 5.57 0.73
N VAL A 258 -2.75 6.26 1.89
CA VAL A 258 -2.63 7.71 1.96
C VAL A 258 -1.80 8.21 3.15
N HIS A 259 -1.25 9.44 2.99
CA HIS A 259 -0.64 10.21 4.08
C HIS A 259 -1.70 11.05 4.84
N ASP A 260 -2.67 11.60 4.09
CA ASP A 260 -3.68 12.55 4.58
C ASP A 260 -4.99 11.82 4.91
N VAL A 261 -4.96 11.01 6.00
CA VAL A 261 -6.07 10.12 6.39
C VAL A 261 -7.36 10.90 6.64
N LYS A 262 -7.29 11.99 7.42
CA LYS A 262 -8.48 12.77 7.80
C LYS A 262 -9.21 13.31 6.57
N GLN A 263 -8.50 13.97 5.65
CA GLN A 263 -9.08 14.54 4.42
C GLN A 263 -9.64 13.44 3.52
N THR A 264 -8.99 12.28 3.48
CA THR A 264 -9.48 11.11 2.72
C THR A 264 -10.77 10.57 3.35
N ARG A 265 -10.85 10.44 4.67
CA ARG A 265 -12.07 10.00 5.37
C ARG A 265 -13.21 10.99 5.16
N ASP A 266 -12.92 12.30 5.20
CA ASP A 266 -13.93 13.34 4.92
C ASP A 266 -14.44 13.24 3.47
N MET A 267 -13.56 13.01 2.49
CA MET A 267 -13.97 12.73 1.10
C MET A 267 -14.91 11.51 1.00
N LEU A 268 -14.56 10.38 1.64
CA LEU A 268 -15.40 9.18 1.62
C LEU A 268 -16.78 9.42 2.25
N ARG A 269 -16.85 10.20 3.33
CA ARG A 269 -18.11 10.57 3.96
C ARG A 269 -18.99 11.42 3.04
N VAL A 270 -18.40 12.36 2.31
CA VAL A 270 -19.14 13.19 1.33
C VAL A 270 -19.67 12.32 0.20
N LEU A 271 -18.85 11.42 -0.36
CA LEU A 271 -19.28 10.50 -1.41
C LEU A 271 -20.42 9.60 -0.94
N ALA A 272 -20.31 9.00 0.23
CA ALA A 272 -21.38 8.19 0.81
C ALA A 272 -22.67 8.99 1.02
N ALA A 273 -22.59 10.24 1.48
CA ALA A 273 -23.77 11.10 1.67
C ALA A 273 -24.47 11.41 0.34
N ILE A 274 -23.69 11.60 -0.76
CA ILE A 274 -24.25 11.83 -2.11
C ILE A 274 -24.97 10.57 -2.62
N ASP A 275 -24.40 9.39 -2.41
CA ASP A 275 -24.96 8.12 -2.88
C ASP A 275 -26.25 7.69 -2.12
N HIS A 276 -26.53 8.31 -0.96
CA HIS A 276 -27.72 8.01 -0.13
C HIS A 276 -28.91 8.95 -0.36
N VAL A 277 -28.82 9.96 -1.24
CA VAL A 277 -29.92 10.84 -1.65
C VAL A 277 -30.67 10.28 -2.81
#